data_a334778781c3c09d3c3b21d70644b95b
#
_entry.id   a334778781c3c09d3c3b21d70644b95b
#
_cell.length_a   1.000
_cell.length_b   1.000
_cell.length_c   1.000
_cell.angle_alpha   90.00
_cell.angle_beta   90.00
_cell.angle_gamma   90.00
#
_symmetry.space_group_name_H-M   'P 1'
#
loop_
_entity.id
_entity.type
_entity.pdbx_description
1 polymer ?
#
loop_
_entity_poly.entity_id
_entity_poly.type
_entity_poly.pdbx_seq_one_letter_code
_entity_poly.pdbx_strand_id
1 'polypeptide(L)'
;YDADLLLALRRREQVTYSHCVPTILQMLLSAPSAAATDFSGWKITVGGSAMSTALARQALDRGIDVFAAYGMSETCPFLLANRLLEQSETGRRDDEVATRCLTGLPLPLVDLRVVDEQMNDVPHDGRTVGELVVRAPWLASGYVGDEEASAELWAGGYLHTRDIASIDAAGYVQ
;
A
#
# COMPACT_ATOMS: atom_id res chain seq x y z
N TYR A 1 -11.32 18.78 0.52
CA TYR A 1 -10.57 18.77 -0.74
C TYR A 1 -11.48 19.18 -1.89
N ASP A 2 -10.94 19.91 -2.85
CA ASP A 2 -11.60 20.28 -4.11
C ASP A 2 -10.94 19.50 -5.25
N ALA A 3 -11.69 18.57 -5.86
CA ALA A 3 -11.16 17.67 -6.87
C ALA A 3 -10.79 18.38 -8.17
N ASP A 4 -11.60 19.34 -8.60
CA ASP A 4 -11.34 20.10 -9.84
C ASP A 4 -10.10 20.99 -9.69
N LEU A 5 -9.89 21.59 -8.51
CA LEU A 5 -8.67 22.33 -8.19
C LEU A 5 -7.44 21.41 -8.20
N LEU A 6 -7.53 20.21 -7.60
CA LEU A 6 -6.41 19.26 -7.59
C LEU A 6 -6.05 18.79 -9.00
N LEU A 7 -7.03 18.52 -9.86
CA LEU A 7 -6.79 18.14 -11.26
C LEU A 7 -6.19 19.32 -12.05
N ALA A 8 -6.63 20.55 -11.81
CA ALA A 8 -6.06 21.74 -12.42
C ALA A 8 -4.60 21.94 -11.99
N LEU A 9 -4.29 21.76 -10.69
CA LEU A 9 -2.92 21.83 -10.15
C LEU A 9 -2.03 20.74 -10.75
N ARG A 10 -2.50 19.48 -10.78
CA ARG A 10 -1.76 18.38 -11.43
C ARG A 10 -1.33 18.75 -12.84
N ARG A 11 -2.26 19.28 -13.65
CA ARG A 11 -1.98 19.68 -15.04
C ARG A 11 -1.01 20.85 -15.10
N ARG A 12 -1.22 21.89 -14.29
CA ARG A 12 -0.38 23.10 -14.28
C ARG A 12 1.05 22.81 -13.88
N GLU A 13 1.23 22.01 -12.82
CA GLU A 13 2.54 21.69 -12.24
C GLU A 13 3.15 20.41 -12.87
N GLN A 14 2.48 19.81 -13.87
CA GLN A 14 2.92 18.58 -14.57
C GLN A 14 3.24 17.43 -13.58
N VAL A 15 2.41 17.24 -12.56
CA VAL A 15 2.61 16.22 -11.54
C VAL A 15 2.49 14.83 -12.15
N THR A 16 3.55 14.03 -12.01
CA THR A 16 3.64 12.65 -12.53
C THR A 16 3.46 11.59 -11.45
N TYR A 17 3.61 11.94 -10.19
CA TYR A 17 3.43 11.03 -9.06
C TYR A 17 2.63 11.68 -7.94
N SER A 18 1.75 10.90 -7.32
CA SER A 18 1.00 11.31 -6.13
C SER A 18 0.78 10.12 -5.19
N HIS A 19 0.49 10.44 -3.94
CA HIS A 19 -0.01 9.49 -2.96
C HIS A 19 -1.36 9.97 -2.44
N CYS A 20 -2.30 9.03 -2.28
CA CYS A 20 -3.60 9.36 -1.68
C CYS A 20 -4.26 8.12 -1.04
N VAL A 21 -5.37 8.35 -0.36
CA VAL A 21 -6.27 7.29 0.12
C VAL A 21 -7.33 6.97 -0.94
N PRO A 22 -7.97 5.78 -0.91
CA PRO A 22 -8.96 5.38 -1.92
C PRO A 22 -10.09 6.40 -2.13
N THR A 23 -10.56 7.04 -1.06
CA THR A 23 -11.63 8.05 -1.14
C THR A 23 -11.22 9.28 -1.95
N ILE A 24 -9.97 9.71 -1.86
CA ILE A 24 -9.45 10.83 -2.67
C ILE A 24 -9.34 10.41 -4.13
N LEU A 25 -8.82 9.22 -4.42
CA LEU A 25 -8.78 8.70 -5.80
C LEU A 25 -10.19 8.64 -6.41
N GLN A 26 -11.16 8.11 -5.67
CA GLN A 26 -12.56 8.05 -6.12
C GLN A 26 -13.12 9.46 -6.39
N MET A 27 -12.83 10.42 -5.51
CA MET A 27 -13.25 11.82 -5.66
C MET A 27 -12.65 12.44 -6.94
N LEU A 28 -11.37 12.22 -7.21
CA LEU A 28 -10.68 12.72 -8.41
C LEU A 28 -11.28 12.13 -9.70
N LEU A 29 -11.54 10.82 -9.71
CA LEU A 29 -12.15 10.14 -10.87
C LEU A 29 -13.59 10.53 -11.13
N SER A 30 -14.30 11.00 -10.10
CA SER A 30 -15.71 11.42 -10.16
C SER A 30 -15.88 12.93 -10.36
N ALA A 31 -14.79 13.70 -10.40
CA ALA A 31 -14.86 15.15 -10.54
C ALA A 31 -15.51 15.55 -11.90
N PRO A 32 -16.26 16.66 -11.97
CA PRO A 32 -16.82 17.16 -13.23
C PRO A 32 -15.76 17.32 -14.32
N SER A 33 -14.58 17.84 -13.99
CA SER A 33 -13.47 18.01 -14.94
C SER A 33 -12.78 16.71 -15.33
N ALA A 34 -13.01 15.62 -14.60
CA ALA A 34 -12.36 14.34 -14.87
C ALA A 34 -12.64 13.83 -16.28
N ALA A 35 -13.86 14.05 -16.81
CA ALA A 35 -14.24 13.61 -18.16
C ALA A 35 -13.33 14.17 -19.26
N ALA A 36 -12.84 15.41 -19.07
CA ALA A 36 -11.96 16.11 -20.03
C ALA A 36 -10.48 16.06 -19.62
N THR A 37 -10.14 15.36 -18.52
CA THR A 37 -8.76 15.30 -18.01
C THR A 37 -8.03 14.10 -18.63
N ASP A 38 -6.86 14.36 -19.20
CA ASP A 38 -5.89 13.32 -19.56
C ASP A 38 -5.15 12.89 -18.31
N PHE A 39 -5.32 11.63 -17.90
CA PHE A 39 -4.67 11.03 -16.76
C PHE A 39 -3.38 10.26 -17.10
N SER A 40 -3.03 10.17 -18.38
CA SER A 40 -1.84 9.45 -18.82
C SER A 40 -0.56 9.96 -18.14
N GLY A 41 0.38 9.05 -17.89
CA GLY A 41 1.64 9.37 -17.24
C GLY A 41 1.53 9.73 -15.74
N TRP A 42 0.37 9.59 -15.13
CA TRP A 42 0.20 9.79 -13.68
C TRP A 42 0.27 8.47 -12.92
N LYS A 43 1.25 8.35 -12.06
CA LYS A 43 1.39 7.24 -11.14
C LYS A 43 0.81 7.62 -9.78
N ILE A 44 -0.04 6.76 -9.22
CA ILE A 44 -0.64 6.99 -7.90
C ILE A 44 -0.42 5.78 -7.01
N THR A 45 0.18 6.02 -5.85
CA THR A 45 0.23 5.04 -4.77
C THR A 45 -0.94 5.27 -3.83
N VAL A 46 -1.73 4.23 -3.59
CA VAL A 46 -2.94 4.29 -2.75
C VAL A 46 -2.69 3.52 -1.46
N GLY A 47 -2.81 4.21 -0.32
CA GLY A 47 -2.59 3.63 1.00
C GLY A 47 -3.60 4.10 2.04
N GLY A 48 -3.40 3.71 3.31
CA GLY A 48 -4.29 4.07 4.43
C GLY A 48 -5.55 3.21 4.54
N SER A 49 -5.95 2.52 3.48
CA SER A 49 -6.95 1.43 3.50
C SER A 49 -6.85 0.62 2.20
N ALA A 50 -7.47 -0.56 2.19
CA ALA A 50 -7.45 -1.44 1.02
C ALA A 50 -8.09 -0.77 -0.21
N MET A 51 -7.41 -0.84 -1.35
CA MET A 51 -7.93 -0.41 -2.63
C MET A 51 -8.79 -1.51 -3.25
N SER A 52 -10.05 -1.20 -3.59
CA SER A 52 -10.91 -2.18 -4.27
C SER A 52 -10.47 -2.39 -5.73
N THR A 53 -10.69 -3.61 -6.23
CA THR A 53 -10.43 -3.95 -7.65
C THR A 53 -11.25 -3.10 -8.61
N ALA A 54 -12.46 -2.69 -8.22
CA ALA A 54 -13.31 -1.79 -9.01
C ALA A 54 -12.67 -0.41 -9.18
N LEU A 55 -12.16 0.17 -8.07
CA LEU A 55 -11.47 1.46 -8.09
C LEU A 55 -10.16 1.40 -8.88
N ALA A 56 -9.37 0.32 -8.68
CA ALA A 56 -8.13 0.10 -9.42
C ALA A 56 -8.40 0.00 -10.93
N ARG A 57 -9.41 -0.77 -11.33
CA ARG A 57 -9.83 -0.90 -12.73
C ARG A 57 -10.22 0.45 -13.31
N GLN A 58 -11.08 1.21 -12.61
CA GLN A 58 -11.51 2.53 -13.05
C GLN A 58 -10.32 3.49 -13.25
N ALA A 59 -9.34 3.48 -12.35
CA ALA A 59 -8.13 4.29 -12.47
C ALA A 59 -7.28 3.89 -13.68
N LEU A 60 -7.02 2.59 -13.83
CA LEU A 60 -6.25 2.04 -14.94
C LEU A 60 -6.91 2.28 -16.30
N ASP A 61 -8.23 2.16 -16.40
CA ASP A 61 -8.99 2.43 -17.64
C ASP A 61 -8.95 3.91 -18.04
N ARG A 62 -8.64 4.79 -17.08
CA ARG A 62 -8.41 6.22 -17.31
C ARG A 62 -6.94 6.56 -17.57
N GLY A 63 -6.04 5.58 -17.59
CA GLY A 63 -4.61 5.76 -17.87
C GLY A 63 -3.76 6.09 -16.64
N ILE A 64 -4.32 5.99 -15.43
CA ILE A 64 -3.55 6.14 -14.18
C ILE A 64 -2.81 4.84 -13.87
N ASP A 65 -1.50 4.92 -13.66
CA ASP A 65 -0.69 3.80 -13.17
C ASP A 65 -0.82 3.70 -11.65
N VAL A 66 -1.82 2.93 -11.16
CA VAL A 66 -2.19 2.87 -9.74
C VAL A 66 -1.67 1.61 -9.07
N PHE A 67 -1.18 1.78 -7.83
CA PHE A 67 -0.66 0.70 -6.98
C PHE A 67 -1.10 0.87 -5.54
N ALA A 68 -1.35 -0.24 -4.85
CA ALA A 68 -1.53 -0.23 -3.40
C ALA A 68 -0.19 -0.02 -2.67
N ALA A 69 -0.28 0.50 -1.46
CA ALA A 69 0.82 0.59 -0.50
C ALA A 69 0.29 0.45 0.92
N TYR A 70 1.17 0.04 1.83
CA TYR A 70 0.84 -0.16 3.23
C TYR A 70 1.86 0.49 4.13
N GLY A 71 1.35 0.94 5.25
CA GLY A 71 2.08 1.46 6.38
C GLY A 71 1.13 2.17 7.34
N MET A 72 1.68 2.58 8.47
CA MET A 72 0.96 3.23 9.57
C MET A 72 1.78 4.40 10.09
N SER A 73 1.26 5.15 11.04
CA SER A 73 1.96 6.32 11.58
C SER A 73 3.31 5.93 12.22
N GLU A 74 3.35 4.80 12.90
CA GLU A 74 4.54 4.26 13.55
C GLU A 74 5.64 3.83 12.57
N THR A 75 5.29 3.68 11.30
CA THR A 75 6.23 3.25 10.24
C THR A 75 6.68 4.38 9.30
N CYS A 76 6.28 5.61 9.53
CA CYS A 76 6.75 6.90 8.96
C CYS A 76 6.76 7.01 7.41
N PRO A 77 5.69 6.77 6.68
CA PRO A 77 4.55 5.89 6.90
C PRO A 77 4.67 4.54 6.20
N PHE A 78 5.59 4.36 5.20
CA PHE A 78 5.56 3.22 4.29
C PHE A 78 6.44 2.05 4.71
N LEU A 79 5.88 0.85 4.59
CA LEU A 79 6.57 -0.43 4.72
C LEU A 79 6.54 -1.21 3.41
N LEU A 80 5.40 -1.22 2.76
CA LEU A 80 5.15 -2.01 1.56
C LEU A 80 4.68 -1.11 0.44
N ALA A 81 5.12 -1.41 -0.76
CA ALA A 81 4.57 -0.83 -1.98
C ALA A 81 4.36 -1.92 -3.02
N ASN A 82 3.23 -1.88 -3.69
CA ASN A 82 2.97 -2.81 -4.76
C ASN A 82 3.78 -2.43 -6.01
N ARG A 83 4.22 -3.43 -6.73
CA ARG A 83 4.79 -3.36 -8.07
C ARG A 83 4.51 -4.67 -8.79
N LEU A 84 4.34 -4.62 -10.09
CA LEU A 84 4.24 -5.84 -10.89
C LEU A 84 5.65 -6.48 -11.01
N LEU A 85 5.72 -7.76 -10.75
CA LEU A 85 6.89 -8.58 -11.07
C LEU A 85 6.67 -9.23 -12.44
N GLU A 86 7.73 -9.44 -13.23
CA GLU A 86 7.63 -10.08 -14.55
C GLU A 86 6.89 -11.44 -14.50
N GLN A 87 7.17 -12.25 -13.48
CA GLN A 87 6.50 -13.53 -13.27
C GLN A 87 5.01 -13.41 -12.88
N SER A 88 4.54 -12.24 -12.50
CA SER A 88 3.13 -11.95 -12.19
C SER A 88 2.36 -11.44 -13.42
N GLU A 89 3.03 -11.24 -14.54
CA GLU A 89 2.42 -10.78 -15.79
C GLU A 89 1.81 -11.98 -16.55
N THR A 90 0.54 -12.26 -16.27
CA THR A 90 -0.23 -13.31 -16.98
C THR A 90 -0.77 -12.85 -18.32
N GLY A 91 -0.66 -11.57 -18.65
CA GLY A 91 -1.28 -10.93 -19.81
C GLY A 91 -2.79 -10.73 -19.68
N ARG A 92 -3.39 -11.13 -18.56
CA ARG A 92 -4.82 -10.95 -18.29
C ARG A 92 -5.04 -9.72 -17.44
N ARG A 93 -5.92 -8.84 -17.90
CA ARG A 93 -6.23 -7.57 -17.21
C ARG A 93 -6.74 -7.77 -15.78
N ASP A 94 -7.55 -8.81 -15.55
CA ASP A 94 -8.12 -9.10 -14.24
C ASP A 94 -7.05 -9.50 -13.23
N ASP A 95 -6.07 -10.30 -13.64
CA ASP A 95 -4.96 -10.71 -12.81
C ASP A 95 -4.05 -9.53 -12.48
N GLU A 96 -3.78 -8.65 -13.46
CA GLU A 96 -3.05 -7.40 -13.24
C GLU A 96 -3.74 -6.53 -12.20
N VAL A 97 -5.05 -6.30 -12.35
CA VAL A 97 -5.84 -5.49 -11.40
C VAL A 97 -5.80 -6.11 -10.01
N ALA A 98 -5.97 -7.43 -9.89
CA ALA A 98 -5.91 -8.12 -8.61
C ALA A 98 -4.53 -7.95 -7.95
N THR A 99 -3.45 -8.18 -8.71
CA THR A 99 -2.08 -8.02 -8.22
C THR A 99 -1.83 -6.59 -7.72
N ARG A 100 -2.27 -5.57 -8.45
CA ARG A 100 -2.09 -4.15 -8.07
C ARG A 100 -2.82 -3.76 -6.78
N CYS A 101 -3.82 -4.54 -6.38
CA CYS A 101 -4.58 -4.35 -5.14
C CYS A 101 -3.99 -5.09 -3.93
N LEU A 102 -3.03 -6.01 -4.13
CA LEU A 102 -2.29 -6.62 -3.02
C LEU A 102 -1.54 -5.53 -2.25
N THR A 103 -1.37 -5.72 -0.96
CA THR A 103 -0.68 -4.75 -0.08
C THR A 103 0.72 -4.42 -0.60
N GLY A 104 1.43 -5.40 -1.16
CA GLY A 104 2.66 -5.19 -1.91
C GLY A 104 3.84 -5.99 -1.40
N LEU A 105 5.02 -5.54 -1.82
CA LEU A 105 6.31 -6.12 -1.46
C LEU A 105 7.03 -5.19 -0.48
N PRO A 106 7.88 -5.72 0.41
CA PRO A 106 8.69 -4.91 1.31
C PRO A 106 9.53 -3.88 0.55
N LEU A 107 9.57 -2.66 1.07
CA LEU A 107 10.51 -1.65 0.59
C LEU A 107 11.96 -2.05 0.92
N PRO A 108 12.96 -1.51 0.19
CA PRO A 108 14.35 -1.71 0.56
C PRO A 108 14.62 -1.37 2.02
N LEU A 109 15.39 -2.21 2.71
CA LEU A 109 15.72 -2.12 4.14
C LEU A 109 14.58 -2.46 5.11
N VAL A 110 13.42 -2.89 4.63
CA VAL A 110 12.37 -3.47 5.48
C VAL A 110 12.63 -4.97 5.65
N ASP A 111 12.87 -5.37 6.88
CA ASP A 111 12.85 -6.77 7.33
C ASP A 111 11.44 -7.04 7.85
N LEU A 112 10.70 -7.91 7.15
CA LEU A 112 9.29 -8.17 7.38
C LEU A 112 9.07 -9.66 7.61
N ARG A 113 8.25 -9.97 8.61
CA ARG A 113 7.81 -11.33 8.91
C ARG A 113 6.31 -11.34 9.14
N VAL A 114 5.67 -12.46 8.80
CA VAL A 114 4.31 -12.79 9.26
C VAL A 114 4.46 -13.95 10.24
N VAL A 115 4.02 -13.76 11.48
CA VAL A 115 4.34 -14.65 12.59
C VAL A 115 3.09 -15.13 13.33
N ASP A 116 3.19 -16.29 13.96
CA ASP A 116 2.21 -16.80 14.91
C ASP A 116 2.38 -16.14 16.31
N GLU A 117 1.51 -16.51 17.25
CA GLU A 117 1.57 -16.01 18.64
C GLU A 117 2.89 -16.33 19.38
N GLN A 118 3.66 -17.30 18.90
CA GLN A 118 4.95 -17.69 19.44
C GLN A 118 6.13 -17.05 18.69
N MET A 119 5.86 -16.10 17.80
CA MET A 119 6.84 -15.45 16.94
C MET A 119 7.55 -16.39 15.95
N ASN A 120 6.95 -17.53 15.58
CA ASN A 120 7.44 -18.37 14.50
C ASN A 120 6.88 -17.87 13.15
N ASP A 121 7.69 -17.94 12.10
CA ASP A 121 7.24 -17.60 10.74
C ASP A 121 6.15 -18.53 10.26
N VAL A 122 5.09 -17.96 9.68
CA VAL A 122 4.07 -18.76 9.00
C VAL A 122 4.51 -19.13 7.57
N PRO A 123 3.96 -20.20 6.99
CA PRO A 123 4.24 -20.57 5.59
C PRO A 123 3.89 -19.45 4.61
N HIS A 124 4.75 -19.23 3.59
CA HIS A 124 4.51 -18.29 2.49
C HIS A 124 3.63 -18.93 1.41
N ASP A 125 2.41 -19.30 1.77
CA ASP A 125 1.45 -20.00 0.91
C ASP A 125 0.29 -19.12 0.42
N GLY A 126 0.29 -17.84 0.82
CA GLY A 126 -0.76 -16.86 0.50
C GLY A 126 -2.09 -17.13 1.20
N ARG A 127 -2.11 -17.98 2.24
CA ARG A 127 -3.34 -18.42 2.93
C ARG A 127 -3.20 -18.43 4.44
N THR A 128 -2.06 -18.96 4.93
CA THR A 128 -1.79 -19.00 6.37
C THR A 128 -1.57 -17.57 6.86
N VAL A 129 -2.35 -17.19 7.85
CA VAL A 129 -2.31 -15.83 8.41
C VAL A 129 -1.55 -15.78 9.72
N GLY A 130 -0.96 -14.64 10.01
CA GLY A 130 -0.29 -14.33 11.26
C GLY A 130 -0.21 -12.81 11.42
N GLU A 131 0.41 -12.34 12.49
CA GLU A 131 0.68 -10.92 12.70
C GLU A 131 1.84 -10.47 11.80
N LEU A 132 1.65 -9.32 11.16
CA LEU A 132 2.72 -8.63 10.45
C LEU A 132 3.64 -7.93 11.44
N VAL A 133 4.91 -8.32 11.48
CA VAL A 133 5.93 -7.67 12.31
C VAL A 133 7.10 -7.20 11.44
N VAL A 134 7.71 -6.07 11.81
CA VAL A 134 8.64 -5.40 10.92
C VAL A 134 9.85 -4.78 11.64
N ARG A 135 10.94 -4.64 10.89
CA ARG A 135 12.09 -3.80 11.22
C ARG A 135 12.44 -2.93 10.04
N ALA A 136 12.73 -1.66 10.30
CA ALA A 136 13.32 -0.75 9.32
C ALA A 136 14.02 0.40 10.07
N PRO A 137 15.01 1.06 9.46
CA PRO A 137 15.80 2.09 10.17
C PRO A 137 15.04 3.38 10.47
N TRP A 138 13.83 3.55 9.95
CA TRP A 138 13.03 4.77 10.11
C TRP A 138 11.79 4.61 11.00
N LEU A 139 11.59 3.44 11.62
CA LEU A 139 10.40 3.20 12.45
C LEU A 139 10.42 4.05 13.72
N ALA A 140 9.22 4.38 14.22
CA ALA A 140 9.10 5.07 15.49
C ALA A 140 9.68 4.23 16.62
N SER A 141 10.45 4.84 17.51
CA SER A 141 11.07 4.15 18.65
C SER A 141 10.08 3.84 19.78
N GLY A 142 8.91 4.47 19.78
CA GLY A 142 7.86 4.29 20.78
C GLY A 142 6.92 5.48 20.85
N TYR A 143 6.02 5.45 21.81
CA TYR A 143 5.05 6.49 22.10
C TYR A 143 5.57 7.44 23.17
N VAL A 144 5.40 8.75 22.98
CA VAL A 144 5.85 9.75 23.94
C VAL A 144 5.03 9.65 25.22
N GLY A 145 5.73 9.42 26.35
CA GLY A 145 5.10 9.34 27.67
C GLY A 145 4.33 8.05 27.95
N ASP A 146 4.47 7.01 27.09
CA ASP A 146 3.84 5.71 27.27
C ASP A 146 4.87 4.59 27.06
N GLU A 147 5.58 4.25 28.14
CA GLU A 147 6.62 3.22 28.11
C GLU A 147 6.04 1.81 27.96
N GLU A 148 4.85 1.55 28.52
CA GLU A 148 4.19 0.25 28.43
C GLU A 148 3.77 -0.05 27.00
N ALA A 149 3.02 0.86 26.34
CA ALA A 149 2.65 0.71 24.93
C ALA A 149 3.88 0.68 24.00
N SER A 150 4.96 1.40 24.35
CA SER A 150 6.20 1.35 23.58
C SER A 150 6.91 0.00 23.69
N ALA A 151 6.91 -0.62 24.86
CA ALA A 151 7.47 -1.95 25.07
C ALA A 151 6.67 -3.02 24.33
N GLU A 152 5.33 -2.94 24.33
CA GLU A 152 4.47 -3.82 23.54
C GLU A 152 4.71 -3.65 22.03
N LEU A 153 4.84 -2.40 21.56
CA LEU A 153 5.11 -2.09 20.15
C LEU A 153 6.37 -2.79 19.65
N TRP A 154 7.39 -2.94 20.49
CA TRP A 154 8.70 -3.49 20.14
C TRP A 154 9.00 -4.87 20.77
N ALA A 155 7.98 -5.65 21.10
CA ALA A 155 8.17 -6.97 21.67
C ALA A 155 8.97 -7.89 20.72
N GLY A 156 9.82 -8.76 21.27
CA GLY A 156 10.63 -9.68 20.47
C GLY A 156 11.62 -9.02 19.50
N GLY A 157 11.81 -7.68 19.61
CA GLY A 157 12.74 -6.92 18.77
C GLY A 157 12.23 -6.60 17.37
N TYR A 158 10.94 -6.75 17.12
CA TYR A 158 10.21 -6.29 15.93
C TYR A 158 9.14 -5.31 16.36
N LEU A 159 8.80 -4.37 15.46
CA LEU A 159 7.60 -3.54 15.62
C LEU A 159 6.38 -4.38 15.27
N HIS A 160 5.48 -4.51 16.23
CA HIS A 160 4.19 -5.20 16.07
C HIS A 160 3.17 -4.27 15.44
N THR A 161 2.72 -4.58 14.22
CA THR A 161 1.72 -3.75 13.54
C THR A 161 0.31 -4.00 14.05
N ARG A 162 0.07 -5.16 14.67
CA ARG A 162 -1.25 -5.68 15.07
C ARG A 162 -2.18 -5.94 13.88
N ASP A 163 -1.67 -5.85 12.66
CA ASP A 163 -2.38 -6.23 11.45
C ASP A 163 -2.15 -7.71 11.15
N ILE A 164 -3.21 -8.37 10.74
CA ILE A 164 -3.16 -9.77 10.31
C ILE A 164 -2.93 -9.81 8.81
N ALA A 165 -1.95 -10.59 8.41
CA ALA A 165 -1.53 -10.70 7.02
C ALA A 165 -1.22 -12.15 6.64
N SER A 166 -1.18 -12.41 5.35
CA SER A 166 -0.53 -13.59 4.74
C SER A 166 0.55 -13.13 3.76
N ILE A 167 1.46 -14.03 3.43
CA ILE A 167 2.51 -13.77 2.44
C ILE A 167 2.53 -14.92 1.44
N ASP A 168 2.61 -14.62 0.15
CA ASP A 168 2.65 -15.65 -0.88
C ASP A 168 4.09 -16.04 -1.26
N ALA A 169 4.24 -17.09 -2.10
CA ALA A 169 5.54 -17.57 -2.55
C ALA A 169 6.35 -16.56 -3.37
N ALA A 170 5.71 -15.51 -3.92
CA ALA A 170 6.37 -14.42 -4.63
C ALA A 170 6.76 -13.26 -3.70
N GLY A 171 6.35 -13.33 -2.41
CA GLY A 171 6.65 -12.34 -1.38
C GLY A 171 5.61 -11.22 -1.27
N TYR A 172 4.48 -11.29 -2.00
CA TYR A 172 3.41 -10.31 -1.80
C TYR A 172 2.70 -10.55 -0.47
N VAL A 173 2.52 -9.46 0.24
CA VAL A 173 1.75 -9.41 1.50
C VAL A 173 0.31 -9.02 1.20
N GLN A 174 -0.62 -9.65 1.90
CA GLN A 174 -2.04 -9.35 1.84
C GLN A 174 -2.69 -9.47 3.22
#